data_a885b49bfbdcee904a110ad042d2538a
#
_entry.id   a885b49bfbdcee904a110ad042d2538a
#
_cell.length_a   1.000
_cell.length_b   1.000
_cell.length_c   1.000
_cell.angle_alpha   90.00
_cell.angle_beta   90.00
_cell.angle_gamma   90.00
#
_symmetry.space_group_name_H-M   'P 1'
#
loop_
_entity.id
_entity.type
_entity.pdbx_description
1 polymer ?
#
loop_
_entity_poly.entity_id
_entity_poly.type
_entity_poly.pdbx_seq_one_letter_code
_entity_poly.pdbx_strand_id
1 'polypeptide(L)'
;GALLIPVQILAGDMHGLNTLEHQPAKVAALEGNWETGSHVPLLLFALPDEAARENRFEIGIPSMASVILKHDPAGVVPGLNDFVAEDGTPQHPPVAPVFWSFRIMVGIGMLMLLVSWGGVWLIWRRGVEGLPRPALWGLAGMSFAGWGATLAGWYTTEIGRQPWLVHGVLTVKEA
;
A
#
# COMPACT_ATOMS: atom_id res chain seq x y z
N GLY A 1 9.76 -18.58 -4.06
CA GLY A 1 9.74 -17.22 -3.48
C GLY A 1 10.52 -16.24 -4.33
N ALA A 2 11.85 -16.43 -4.48
CA ALA A 2 12.78 -15.45 -5.06
C ALA A 2 12.40 -14.93 -6.47
N LEU A 3 11.75 -15.71 -7.29
CA LEU A 3 11.31 -15.32 -8.64
C LEU A 3 9.86 -14.83 -8.64
N LEU A 4 8.98 -15.44 -7.84
CA LEU A 4 7.54 -15.13 -7.87
C LEU A 4 7.22 -13.82 -7.14
N ILE A 5 7.95 -13.46 -6.09
CA ILE A 5 7.69 -12.22 -5.35
C ILE A 5 7.93 -10.97 -6.22
N PRO A 6 9.02 -10.83 -6.98
CA PRO A 6 9.18 -9.72 -7.93
C PRO A 6 8.04 -9.64 -8.96
N VAL A 7 7.60 -10.77 -9.50
CA VAL A 7 6.46 -10.82 -10.44
C VAL A 7 5.18 -10.34 -9.77
N GLN A 8 4.95 -10.75 -8.52
CA GLN A 8 3.79 -10.30 -7.74
C GLN A 8 3.85 -8.78 -7.46
N ILE A 9 5.03 -8.22 -7.18
CA ILE A 9 5.20 -6.78 -6.97
C ILE A 9 4.87 -6.02 -8.25
N LEU A 10 5.36 -6.46 -9.40
CA LEU A 10 5.05 -5.85 -10.70
C LEU A 10 3.55 -5.93 -11.03
N ALA A 11 2.94 -7.09 -10.81
CA ALA A 11 1.49 -7.25 -11.02
C ALA A 11 0.68 -6.35 -10.07
N GLY A 12 1.14 -6.18 -8.83
CA GLY A 12 0.55 -5.28 -7.85
C GLY A 12 0.65 -3.80 -8.24
N ASP A 13 1.80 -3.39 -8.78
CA ASP A 13 2.00 -2.04 -9.30
C ASP A 13 1.04 -1.73 -10.46
N MET A 14 0.96 -2.61 -11.45
CA MET A 14 0.02 -2.48 -12.57
C MET A 14 -1.43 -2.39 -12.09
N HIS A 15 -1.81 -3.17 -11.07
CA HIS A 15 -3.14 -3.12 -10.47
C HIS A 15 -3.35 -1.80 -9.71
N GLY A 16 -2.32 -1.29 -9.04
CA GLY A 16 -2.33 0.01 -8.37
C GLY A 16 -2.61 1.17 -9.34
N LEU A 17 -1.94 1.17 -10.51
CA LEU A 17 -2.15 2.16 -11.55
C LEU A 17 -3.57 2.10 -12.13
N ASN A 18 -4.10 0.90 -12.37
CA ASN A 18 -5.48 0.72 -12.78
C ASN A 18 -6.47 1.24 -11.72
N THR A 19 -6.16 1.01 -10.44
CA THR A 19 -6.97 1.53 -9.32
C THR A 19 -6.92 3.06 -9.27
N LEU A 20 -5.78 3.68 -9.55
CA LEU A 20 -5.67 5.14 -9.62
C LEU A 20 -6.56 5.74 -10.69
N GLU A 21 -6.69 5.08 -11.85
CA GLU A 21 -7.53 5.54 -12.95
C GLU A 21 -9.03 5.44 -12.62
N HIS A 22 -9.45 4.37 -11.95
CA HIS A 22 -10.87 4.08 -11.73
C HIS A 22 -11.38 4.46 -10.33
N GLN A 23 -10.50 4.49 -9.32
CA GLN A 23 -10.83 4.78 -7.91
C GLN A 23 -9.77 5.69 -7.28
N PRO A 24 -9.60 6.92 -7.75
CA PRO A 24 -8.54 7.82 -7.28
C PRO A 24 -8.65 8.14 -5.78
N ALA A 25 -9.86 8.28 -5.24
CA ALA A 25 -10.09 8.49 -3.80
C ALA A 25 -9.52 7.36 -2.94
N LYS A 26 -9.60 6.11 -3.42
CA LYS A 26 -9.01 4.95 -2.74
C LYS A 26 -7.48 5.05 -2.71
N VAL A 27 -6.86 5.42 -3.84
CA VAL A 27 -5.41 5.58 -3.91
C VAL A 27 -4.93 6.74 -3.02
N ALA A 28 -5.67 7.85 -2.98
CA ALA A 28 -5.38 8.95 -2.07
C ALA A 28 -5.41 8.49 -0.60
N ALA A 29 -6.36 7.62 -0.21
CA ALA A 29 -6.44 7.04 1.12
C ALA A 29 -5.30 6.02 1.39
N LEU A 30 -4.92 5.21 0.39
CA LEU A 30 -3.77 4.30 0.48
C LEU A 30 -2.48 5.05 0.77
N GLU A 31 -2.28 6.19 0.11
CA GLU A 31 -1.09 7.01 0.27
C GLU A 31 -1.18 7.98 1.45
N GLY A 32 -2.37 8.20 2.02
CA GLY A 32 -2.59 9.21 3.04
C GLY A 32 -2.41 10.63 2.51
N ASN A 33 -2.68 10.83 1.20
CA ASN A 33 -2.51 12.11 0.54
C ASN A 33 -3.75 12.97 0.69
N TRP A 34 -3.64 14.08 1.44
CA TRP A 34 -4.77 14.97 1.71
C TRP A 34 -4.97 16.00 0.62
N GLU A 35 -3.89 16.56 0.07
CA GLU A 35 -3.94 17.65 -0.92
C GLU A 35 -3.47 17.17 -2.29
N THR A 36 -4.19 17.55 -3.34
CA THR A 36 -3.77 17.31 -4.71
C THR A 36 -2.54 18.15 -5.03
N GLY A 37 -1.49 17.49 -5.49
CA GLY A 37 -0.24 18.17 -5.78
C GLY A 37 0.78 17.32 -6.54
N SER A 38 1.90 17.95 -6.87
CA SER A 38 3.08 17.31 -7.43
C SER A 38 4.13 17.03 -6.35
N HIS A 39 5.13 16.23 -6.69
CA HIS A 39 6.21 15.86 -5.75
C HIS A 39 5.72 15.20 -4.45
N VAL A 40 4.59 14.48 -4.51
CA VAL A 40 3.98 13.84 -3.36
C VAL A 40 4.92 12.78 -2.77
N PRO A 41 5.24 12.85 -1.47
CA PRO A 41 6.09 11.88 -0.82
C PRO A 41 5.40 10.52 -0.67
N LEU A 42 6.16 9.44 -0.77
CA LEU A 42 5.71 8.13 -0.35
C LEU A 42 5.84 8.03 1.17
N LEU A 43 4.72 8.08 1.87
CA LEU A 43 4.71 7.96 3.31
C LEU A 43 4.94 6.50 3.73
N LEU A 44 6.02 6.24 4.45
CA LEU A 44 6.31 4.93 5.04
C LEU A 44 5.61 4.77 6.39
N PHE A 45 5.49 5.88 7.13
CA PHE A 45 4.80 5.97 8.40
C PHE A 45 4.09 7.32 8.49
N ALA A 46 2.86 7.31 8.96
CA ALA A 46 2.10 8.51 9.31
C ALA A 46 0.93 8.11 10.23
N LEU A 47 0.41 9.06 10.97
CA LEU A 47 -0.84 8.92 11.72
C LEU A 47 -1.87 9.84 11.08
N PRO A 48 -2.73 9.32 10.16
CA PRO A 48 -3.78 10.10 9.54
C PRO A 48 -4.79 10.60 10.59
N ASP A 49 -5.05 11.89 10.59
CA ASP A 49 -6.07 12.54 11.40
C ASP A 49 -7.18 13.06 10.48
N GLU A 50 -8.28 12.31 10.41
CA GLU A 50 -9.40 12.63 9.52
C GLU A 50 -10.15 13.90 9.95
N ALA A 51 -10.12 14.26 11.24
CA ALA A 51 -10.77 15.45 11.73
C ALA A 51 -9.99 16.72 11.36
N ALA A 52 -8.65 16.64 11.44
CA ALA A 52 -7.75 17.72 11.04
C ALA A 52 -7.46 17.74 9.53
N ARG A 53 -7.75 16.64 8.81
CA ARG A 53 -7.41 16.40 7.40
C ARG A 53 -5.90 16.55 7.14
N GLU A 54 -5.12 15.99 8.05
CA GLU A 54 -3.64 16.02 7.99
C GLU A 54 -3.06 14.73 8.52
N ASN A 55 -1.76 14.54 8.30
CA ASN A 55 -1.04 13.44 8.90
C ASN A 55 -0.13 13.97 10.02
N ARG A 56 -0.06 13.23 11.11
CA ARG A 56 0.90 13.49 12.19
C ARG A 56 2.09 12.53 12.06
N PHE A 57 3.29 13.02 12.43
CA PHE A 57 4.52 12.22 12.46
C PHE A 57 4.85 11.53 11.13
N GLU A 58 4.83 12.31 10.04
CA GLU A 58 5.14 11.81 8.71
C GLU A 58 6.61 11.41 8.58
N ILE A 59 6.83 10.19 8.09
CA ILE A 59 8.13 9.70 7.64
C ILE A 59 7.93 9.17 6.22
N GLY A 60 8.55 9.82 5.24
CA GLY A 60 8.35 9.49 3.84
C GLY A 60 9.57 9.73 2.96
N ILE A 61 9.52 9.20 1.76
CA ILE A 61 10.52 9.41 0.72
C ILE A 61 10.00 10.51 -0.20
N PRO A 62 10.68 11.66 -0.32
CA PRO A 62 10.21 12.78 -1.14
C PRO A 62 9.93 12.39 -2.59
N SER A 63 8.85 12.91 -3.16
CA SER A 63 8.41 12.73 -4.56
C SER A 63 8.17 11.28 -5.01
N MET A 64 8.40 10.28 -4.16
CA MET A 64 8.38 8.89 -4.57
C MET A 64 6.96 8.39 -4.90
N ALA A 65 5.91 8.91 -4.25
CA ALA A 65 4.53 8.56 -4.62
C ALA A 65 4.18 9.06 -6.02
N SER A 66 4.59 10.30 -6.38
CA SER A 66 4.44 10.81 -7.75
C SER A 66 5.20 9.97 -8.77
N VAL A 67 6.43 9.53 -8.44
CA VAL A 67 7.22 8.66 -9.31
C VAL A 67 6.54 7.30 -9.54
N ILE A 68 6.05 6.66 -8.48
CA ILE A 68 5.40 5.35 -8.59
C ILE A 68 4.06 5.47 -9.32
N LEU A 69 3.21 6.43 -8.96
CA LEU A 69 1.84 6.53 -9.46
C LEU A 69 1.72 7.22 -10.83
N LYS A 70 2.67 8.06 -11.20
CA LYS A 70 2.64 8.85 -12.45
C LYS A 70 3.87 8.66 -13.33
N HIS A 71 4.88 7.90 -12.87
CA HIS A 71 6.18 7.73 -13.54
C HIS A 71 6.91 9.07 -13.80
N ASP A 72 6.54 10.11 -13.04
CA ASP A 72 7.08 11.46 -13.12
C ASP A 72 7.12 12.08 -11.73
N PRO A 73 8.28 12.56 -11.26
CA PRO A 73 8.38 13.25 -9.96
C PRO A 73 7.45 14.48 -9.86
N ALA A 74 7.20 15.16 -10.98
CA ALA A 74 6.29 16.30 -11.08
C ALA A 74 4.83 15.90 -11.37
N GLY A 75 4.56 14.59 -11.51
CA GLY A 75 3.22 14.07 -11.75
C GLY A 75 2.25 14.41 -10.62
N VAL A 76 1.09 14.95 -10.99
CA VAL A 76 0.05 15.35 -10.03
C VAL A 76 -0.71 14.12 -9.53
N VAL A 77 -0.72 13.94 -8.22
CA VAL A 77 -1.47 12.89 -7.52
C VAL A 77 -2.68 13.51 -6.82
N PRO A 78 -3.90 12.96 -7.01
CA PRO A 78 -5.10 13.48 -6.38
C PRO A 78 -5.04 13.32 -4.86
N GLY A 79 -5.62 14.31 -4.15
CA GLY A 79 -5.75 14.31 -2.70
C GLY A 79 -7.16 14.01 -2.23
N LEU A 80 -7.29 13.59 -0.98
CA LEU A 80 -8.57 13.24 -0.33
C LEU A 80 -9.55 14.42 -0.26
N ASN A 81 -9.03 15.65 -0.17
CA ASN A 81 -9.85 16.85 -0.08
C ASN A 81 -10.66 17.11 -1.36
N ASP A 82 -10.27 16.53 -2.51
CA ASP A 82 -11.04 16.63 -3.76
C ASP A 82 -12.26 15.71 -3.76
N PHE A 83 -12.33 14.76 -2.84
CA PHE A 83 -13.39 13.75 -2.75
C PHE A 83 -14.30 14.01 -1.54
N VAL A 84 -14.84 15.22 -1.48
CA VAL A 84 -15.81 15.65 -0.47
C VAL A 84 -17.03 16.20 -1.19
N ALA A 85 -18.23 15.75 -0.80
CA ALA A 85 -19.47 16.26 -1.37
C ALA A 85 -19.73 17.72 -0.97
N GLU A 86 -20.67 18.39 -1.65
CA GLU A 86 -21.04 19.78 -1.38
C GLU A 86 -21.57 20.00 0.06
N ASP A 87 -22.15 18.96 0.66
CA ASP A 87 -22.63 18.95 2.05
C ASP A 87 -21.52 18.68 3.08
N GLY A 88 -20.27 18.54 2.64
CA GLY A 88 -19.11 18.22 3.49
C GLY A 88 -18.94 16.74 3.81
N THR A 89 -19.78 15.85 3.27
CA THR A 89 -19.69 14.40 3.50
C THR A 89 -18.48 13.82 2.74
N PRO A 90 -17.57 13.07 3.42
CA PRO A 90 -16.47 12.41 2.74
C PRO A 90 -16.97 11.34 1.76
N GLN A 91 -16.49 11.42 0.51
CA GLN A 91 -16.72 10.40 -0.54
C GLN A 91 -15.50 9.49 -0.73
N HIS A 92 -14.60 9.52 0.21
CA HIS A 92 -13.42 8.66 0.29
C HIS A 92 -13.55 7.63 1.42
N PRO A 93 -12.82 6.51 1.37
CA PRO A 93 -12.83 5.53 2.44
C PRO A 93 -12.17 6.07 3.72
N PRO A 94 -12.40 5.43 4.90
CA PRO A 94 -11.69 5.78 6.12
C PRO A 94 -10.18 5.61 5.92
N VAL A 95 -9.43 6.68 6.19
CA VAL A 95 -8.02 6.80 5.76
C VAL A 95 -7.10 5.91 6.61
N ALA A 96 -7.19 6.00 7.93
CA ALA A 96 -6.27 5.31 8.83
C ALA A 96 -6.24 3.78 8.62
N PRO A 97 -7.38 3.04 8.59
CA PRO A 97 -7.35 1.60 8.39
C PRO A 97 -6.88 1.20 6.98
N VAL A 98 -7.21 1.98 5.95
CA VAL A 98 -6.77 1.71 4.57
C VAL A 98 -5.27 1.96 4.42
N PHE A 99 -4.77 3.07 4.94
CA PHE A 99 -3.36 3.42 4.96
C PHE A 99 -2.52 2.32 5.64
N TRP A 100 -2.89 1.93 6.86
CA TRP A 100 -2.12 0.95 7.62
C TRP A 100 -2.19 -0.46 7.08
N SER A 101 -3.36 -0.92 6.65
CA SER A 101 -3.49 -2.25 6.05
C SER A 101 -2.66 -2.36 4.77
N PHE A 102 -2.62 -1.31 3.95
CA PHE A 102 -1.76 -1.27 2.77
C PHE A 102 -0.28 -1.30 3.13
N ARG A 103 0.17 -0.48 4.10
CA ARG A 103 1.57 -0.48 4.57
C ARG A 103 2.01 -1.83 5.14
N ILE A 104 1.15 -2.49 5.91
CA ILE A 104 1.40 -3.84 6.43
C ILE A 104 1.55 -4.83 5.27
N MET A 105 0.63 -4.82 4.30
CA MET A 105 0.70 -5.71 3.13
C MET A 105 2.00 -5.53 2.35
N VAL A 106 2.34 -4.29 1.99
CA VAL A 106 3.56 -3.96 1.24
C VAL A 106 4.80 -4.28 2.06
N GLY A 107 4.82 -3.91 3.35
CA GLY A 107 5.94 -4.18 4.26
C GLY A 107 6.24 -5.67 4.40
N ILE A 108 5.22 -6.50 4.55
CA ILE A 108 5.38 -7.97 4.56
C ILE A 108 5.92 -8.45 3.20
N GLY A 109 5.38 -7.95 2.08
CA GLY A 109 5.85 -8.31 0.75
C GLY A 109 7.34 -7.99 0.52
N MET A 110 7.77 -6.81 0.93
CA MET A 110 9.18 -6.40 0.87
C MET A 110 10.07 -7.25 1.79
N LEU A 111 9.60 -7.56 3.00
CA LEU A 111 10.31 -8.46 3.91
C LEU A 111 10.45 -9.87 3.31
N MET A 112 9.40 -10.41 2.70
CA MET A 112 9.44 -11.68 1.99
C MET A 112 10.47 -11.67 0.85
N LEU A 113 10.56 -10.57 0.09
CA LEU A 113 11.56 -10.40 -0.97
C LEU A 113 12.98 -10.43 -0.40
N LEU A 114 13.25 -9.64 0.64
CA LEU A 114 14.56 -9.57 1.28
C LEU A 114 15.00 -10.92 1.87
N VAL A 115 14.12 -11.60 2.60
CA VAL A 115 14.41 -12.91 3.19
C VAL A 115 14.61 -13.97 2.10
N SER A 116 13.83 -13.94 1.04
CA SER A 116 13.92 -14.86 -0.08
C SER A 116 15.24 -14.69 -0.85
N TRP A 117 15.62 -13.46 -1.20
CA TRP A 117 16.87 -13.18 -1.89
C TRP A 117 18.09 -13.38 -1.00
N GLY A 118 18.00 -12.98 0.27
CA GLY A 118 19.02 -13.26 1.27
C GLY A 118 19.25 -14.76 1.46
N GLY A 119 18.17 -15.54 1.49
CA GLY A 119 18.22 -17.01 1.54
C GLY A 119 18.92 -17.62 0.32
N VAL A 120 18.56 -17.18 -0.89
CA VAL A 120 19.22 -17.63 -2.13
C VAL A 120 20.71 -17.28 -2.11
N TRP A 121 21.07 -16.06 -1.70
CA TRP A 121 22.46 -15.64 -1.59
C TRP A 121 23.27 -16.46 -0.58
N LEU A 122 22.67 -16.76 0.58
CA LEU A 122 23.29 -17.61 1.61
C LEU A 122 23.50 -19.04 1.13
N ILE A 123 22.50 -19.63 0.45
CA ILE A 123 22.60 -20.98 -0.13
C ILE A 123 23.71 -21.01 -1.19
N TRP A 124 23.78 -20.00 -2.04
CA TRP A 124 24.82 -19.90 -3.06
C TRP A 124 26.24 -19.79 -2.45
N ARG A 125 26.38 -19.08 -1.32
CA ARG A 125 27.65 -18.88 -0.64
C ARG A 125 28.09 -20.06 0.24
N ARG A 126 27.16 -20.72 0.92
CA ARG A 126 27.46 -21.68 2.01
C ARG A 126 26.90 -23.07 1.76
N GLY A 127 26.16 -23.27 0.70
CA GLY A 127 25.38 -24.49 0.51
C GLY A 127 24.18 -24.57 1.45
N VAL A 128 23.31 -25.54 1.22
CA VAL A 128 22.11 -25.76 2.04
C VAL A 128 22.46 -26.16 3.48
N GLU A 129 23.49 -27.00 3.64
CA GLU A 129 23.92 -27.49 4.95
C GLU A 129 24.62 -26.43 5.81
N GLY A 130 25.17 -25.38 5.17
CA GLY A 130 25.86 -24.27 5.82
C GLY A 130 24.94 -23.11 6.24
N LEU A 131 23.62 -23.25 6.16
CA LEU A 131 22.68 -22.19 6.56
C LEU A 131 22.67 -21.98 8.08
N PRO A 132 22.85 -20.74 8.55
CA PRO A 132 22.78 -20.45 9.97
C PRO A 132 21.34 -20.58 10.48
N ARG A 133 21.18 -21.03 11.72
CA ARG A 133 19.86 -21.19 12.36
C ARG A 133 18.92 -19.98 12.25
N PRO A 134 19.38 -18.73 12.41
CA PRO A 134 18.50 -17.56 12.22
C PRO A 134 17.93 -17.45 10.81
N ALA A 135 18.70 -17.80 9.77
CA ALA A 135 18.18 -17.80 8.38
C ALA A 135 17.11 -18.88 8.19
N LEU A 136 17.29 -20.06 8.79
CA LEU A 136 16.28 -21.12 8.76
C LEU A 136 14.97 -20.69 9.46
N TRP A 137 15.06 -20.06 10.61
CA TRP A 137 13.90 -19.49 11.30
C TRP A 137 13.23 -18.37 10.50
N GLY A 138 14.03 -17.51 9.87
CA GLY A 138 13.50 -16.46 8.96
C GLY A 138 12.72 -17.07 7.79
N LEU A 139 13.28 -18.07 7.11
CA LEU A 139 12.62 -18.77 6.00
C LEU A 139 11.36 -19.52 6.46
N ALA A 140 11.40 -20.19 7.62
CA ALA A 140 10.24 -20.86 8.19
C ALA A 140 9.13 -19.86 8.57
N GLY A 141 9.48 -18.73 9.19
CA GLY A 141 8.53 -17.67 9.52
C GLY A 141 7.87 -17.05 8.29
N MET A 142 8.63 -16.88 7.20
CA MET A 142 8.10 -16.34 5.94
C MET A 142 7.07 -17.26 5.27
N SER A 143 6.99 -18.53 5.60
CA SER A 143 5.95 -19.43 5.08
C SER A 143 4.54 -19.00 5.53
N PHE A 144 4.42 -18.33 6.67
CA PHE A 144 3.16 -17.79 7.20
C PHE A 144 2.93 -16.31 6.82
N ALA A 145 3.97 -15.59 6.43
CA ALA A 145 3.88 -14.16 6.13
C ALA A 145 2.92 -13.86 4.97
N GLY A 146 2.80 -14.77 4.00
CA GLY A 146 1.86 -14.66 2.89
C GLY A 146 0.41 -14.53 3.35
N TRP A 147 0.00 -15.25 4.39
CA TRP A 147 -1.34 -15.12 4.99
C TRP A 147 -1.57 -13.73 5.58
N GLY A 148 -0.58 -13.20 6.31
CA GLY A 148 -0.64 -11.84 6.85
C GLY A 148 -0.77 -10.80 5.75
N ALA A 149 0.02 -10.90 4.68
CA ALA A 149 -0.06 -10.00 3.54
C ALA A 149 -1.43 -10.10 2.82
N THR A 150 -1.95 -11.30 2.63
CA THR A 150 -3.26 -11.52 1.99
C THR A 150 -4.39 -10.92 2.84
N LEU A 151 -4.40 -11.14 4.14
CA LEU A 151 -5.41 -10.56 5.04
C LEU A 151 -5.34 -9.03 5.04
N ALA A 152 -4.14 -8.46 5.14
CA ALA A 152 -3.96 -7.00 5.09
C ALA A 152 -4.43 -6.43 3.74
N GLY A 153 -4.11 -7.09 2.62
CA GLY A 153 -4.59 -6.72 1.29
C GLY A 153 -6.10 -6.82 1.15
N TRP A 154 -6.73 -7.81 1.76
CA TRP A 154 -8.18 -7.93 1.78
C TRP A 154 -8.84 -6.79 2.56
N TYR A 155 -8.35 -6.46 3.75
CA TYR A 155 -8.80 -5.27 4.48
C TYR A 155 -8.64 -3.99 3.66
N THR A 156 -7.49 -3.81 3.01
CA THR A 156 -7.24 -2.68 2.10
C THR A 156 -8.30 -2.59 1.00
N THR A 157 -8.68 -3.72 0.41
CA THR A 157 -9.65 -3.77 -0.69
C THR A 157 -11.07 -3.50 -0.20
N GLU A 158 -11.51 -4.17 0.87
CA GLU A 158 -12.90 -4.08 1.35
C GLU A 158 -13.18 -2.75 2.06
N ILE A 159 -12.26 -2.27 2.91
CA ILE A 159 -12.42 -0.97 3.55
C ILE A 159 -12.22 0.16 2.55
N GLY A 160 -11.23 0.00 1.64
CA GLY A 160 -10.93 0.99 0.60
C GLY A 160 -12.01 1.12 -0.47
N ARG A 161 -13.01 0.26 -0.49
CA ARG A 161 -14.19 0.40 -1.35
C ARG A 161 -15.22 1.38 -0.78
N GLN A 162 -15.21 1.61 0.53
CA GLN A 162 -16.18 2.49 1.18
C GLN A 162 -16.06 3.95 0.65
N PRO A 163 -17.16 4.74 0.63
CA PRO A 163 -18.52 4.38 1.05
C PRO A 163 -19.34 3.67 -0.05
N TRP A 164 -18.74 3.30 -1.18
CA TRP A 164 -19.43 2.81 -2.36
C TRP A 164 -19.70 1.29 -2.30
N LEU A 165 -20.94 0.88 -2.56
CA LEU A 165 -21.29 -0.48 -2.97
C LEU A 165 -20.99 -0.68 -4.46
N VAL A 166 -21.44 0.28 -5.28
CA VAL A 166 -21.12 0.39 -6.70
C VAL A 166 -20.55 1.78 -6.93
N HIS A 167 -19.28 1.85 -7.31
CA HIS A 167 -18.55 3.11 -7.43
C HIS A 167 -19.28 4.12 -8.31
N GLY A 168 -19.53 5.32 -7.78
CA GLY A 168 -20.21 6.40 -8.46
C GLY A 168 -21.73 6.23 -8.64
N VAL A 169 -22.33 5.12 -8.18
CA VAL A 169 -23.75 4.81 -8.41
C VAL A 169 -24.53 4.60 -7.13
N LEU A 170 -24.00 3.78 -6.21
CA LEU A 170 -24.73 3.39 -4.99
C LEU A 170 -23.80 3.36 -3.79
N THR A 171 -24.18 4.05 -2.75
CA THR A 171 -23.47 4.01 -1.46
C THR A 171 -24.05 2.96 -0.51
N VAL A 172 -23.27 2.56 0.49
CA VAL A 172 -23.71 1.63 1.55
C VAL A 172 -24.87 2.20 2.37
N LYS A 173 -25.02 3.53 2.44
CA LYS A 173 -26.10 4.18 3.19
C LYS A 173 -27.43 4.19 2.43
N GLU A 174 -27.38 4.03 1.11
CA GLU A 174 -28.56 4.06 0.24
C GLU A 174 -29.11 2.66 -0.06
N ALA A 175 -28.37 1.61 0.34
CA ALA A 175 -28.77 0.21 0.17
C ALA A 175 -29.45 -0.36 1.40
#